data_7d329e05cf7197938589a5b6288e1a52
#
_entry.id   7d329e05cf7197938589a5b6288e1a52
#
_cell.length_a   1.000
_cell.length_b   1.000
_cell.length_c   1.000
_cell.angle_alpha   90.00
_cell.angle_beta   90.00
_cell.angle_gamma   90.00
#
_symmetry.space_group_name_H-M   'P 1'
#
loop_
_entity.id
_entity.type
_entity.pdbx_description
1 polymer ?
#
loop_
_entity_poly.entity_id
_entity_poly.type
_entity_poly.pdbx_seq_one_letter_code
_entity_poly.pdbx_strand_id
1 'polypeptide(L)'
;MLKKTLIISPAEGLSPRVAARVVRHAQSCACRLECVTPSGQISMKSLMAVLSLGLGCGNAITIVADGEDEAAAMDAMEALLTDEGEE
;
A
#
# COMPACT_ATOMS: atom_id res chain seq x y z
N MET A 1 -0.66 10.62 12.74
CA MET A 1 0.17 10.05 11.67
C MET A 1 0.69 8.69 12.08
N LEU A 2 0.51 7.68 11.22
CA LEU A 2 1.05 6.35 11.42
C LEU A 2 2.03 6.02 10.31
N LYS A 3 3.09 5.32 10.64
CA LYS A 3 4.09 4.89 9.66
C LYS A 3 4.42 3.43 9.96
N LYS A 4 4.36 2.58 8.96
CA LYS A 4 4.57 1.17 9.17
C LYS A 4 5.28 0.55 7.97
N THR A 5 6.22 -0.35 8.24
CA THR A 5 6.90 -1.08 7.18
C THR A 5 6.32 -2.49 7.13
N LEU A 6 5.89 -2.89 5.94
CA LEU A 6 5.25 -4.17 5.71
C LEU A 6 6.08 -4.96 4.70
N ILE A 7 6.01 -6.28 4.80
CA ILE A 7 6.62 -7.15 3.80
C ILE A 7 5.52 -7.64 2.87
N ILE A 8 5.70 -7.43 1.57
CA ILE A 8 4.70 -7.82 0.58
C ILE A 8 4.66 -9.34 0.50
N SER A 9 3.50 -9.92 0.81
CA SER A 9 3.35 -11.37 0.88
C SER A 9 2.73 -12.03 -0.34
N PRO A 10 1.79 -11.39 -1.08
CA PRO A 10 1.24 -12.06 -2.27
C PRO A 10 2.33 -12.45 -3.24
N ALA A 11 2.25 -13.68 -3.75
CA ALA A 11 3.28 -14.22 -4.63
C ALA A 11 3.51 -13.35 -5.86
N GLU A 12 2.47 -12.69 -6.34
CA GLU A 12 2.56 -11.82 -7.51
C GLU A 12 3.11 -10.43 -7.19
N GLY A 13 3.33 -10.13 -5.90
CA GLY A 13 3.81 -8.82 -5.48
C GLY A 13 2.77 -7.73 -5.77
N LEU A 14 3.23 -6.55 -6.12
CA LEU A 14 2.34 -5.46 -6.53
C LEU A 14 2.03 -5.55 -8.02
N SER A 15 1.42 -6.69 -8.42
CA SER A 15 0.93 -6.85 -9.77
C SER A 15 -0.21 -5.87 -10.03
N PRO A 16 -0.63 -5.69 -11.29
CA PRO A 16 -1.77 -4.81 -11.58
C PRO A 16 -3.02 -5.17 -10.78
N ARG A 17 -3.27 -6.47 -10.55
CA ARG A 17 -4.43 -6.89 -9.77
C ARG A 17 -4.35 -6.45 -8.32
N VAL A 18 -3.21 -6.69 -7.68
CA VAL A 18 -3.02 -6.31 -6.28
C VAL A 18 -2.97 -4.80 -6.16
N ALA A 19 -2.27 -4.13 -7.07
CA ALA A 19 -2.17 -2.66 -7.05
C ALA A 19 -3.54 -2.02 -7.18
N ALA A 20 -4.40 -2.56 -8.06
CA ALA A 20 -5.75 -2.01 -8.22
C ALA A 20 -6.56 -2.11 -6.94
N ARG A 21 -6.45 -3.22 -6.22
CA ARG A 21 -7.15 -3.40 -4.96
C ARG A 21 -6.66 -2.42 -3.90
N VAL A 22 -5.33 -2.27 -3.81
CA VAL A 22 -4.71 -1.35 -2.86
C VAL A 22 -5.15 0.10 -3.15
N VAL A 23 -5.07 0.50 -4.41
CA VAL A 23 -5.41 1.87 -4.80
C VAL A 23 -6.90 2.15 -4.59
N ARG A 24 -7.76 1.18 -4.94
CA ARG A 24 -9.20 1.35 -4.73
C ARG A 24 -9.50 1.60 -3.26
N HIS A 25 -8.89 0.81 -2.38
CA HIS A 25 -9.11 0.99 -0.96
C HIS A 25 -8.56 2.33 -0.49
N ALA A 26 -7.35 2.69 -0.95
CA ALA A 26 -6.73 3.95 -0.56
C ALA A 26 -7.61 5.15 -0.96
N GLN A 27 -8.22 5.07 -2.16
CA GLN A 27 -9.09 6.15 -2.62
C GLN A 27 -10.35 6.30 -1.79
N SER A 28 -10.77 5.24 -1.08
CA SER A 28 -11.94 5.31 -0.22
C SER A 28 -11.63 5.90 1.15
N CYS A 29 -10.36 6.08 1.48
CA CYS A 29 -9.95 6.62 2.78
C CYS A 29 -9.86 8.12 2.73
N ALA A 30 -10.24 8.77 3.83
CA ALA A 30 -10.13 10.23 3.93
C ALA A 30 -8.69 10.66 4.20
N CYS A 31 -7.92 9.82 4.89
CA CYS A 31 -6.55 10.15 5.24
C CYS A 31 -5.63 10.14 4.04
N ARG A 32 -4.47 10.77 4.22
CA ARG A 32 -3.40 10.69 3.23
C ARG A 32 -2.71 9.35 3.39
N LEU A 33 -2.54 8.62 2.29
CA LEU A 33 -1.81 7.35 2.27
C LEU A 33 -0.70 7.46 1.26
N GLU A 34 0.54 7.33 1.72
CA GLU A 34 1.71 7.49 0.88
C GLU A 34 2.72 6.39 1.16
N CYS A 35 3.52 6.08 0.15
CA CYS A 35 4.63 5.14 0.27
C CYS A 35 5.93 5.91 0.27
N VAL A 36 6.82 5.58 1.19
CA VAL A 36 8.13 6.23 1.26
C VAL A 36 9.08 5.53 0.29
N THR A 37 9.71 6.30 -0.58
CA THR A 37 10.70 5.78 -1.53
C THR A 37 11.99 6.56 -1.37
N PRO A 38 13.13 6.07 -1.93
CA PRO A 38 14.38 6.82 -1.87
C PRO A 38 14.30 8.20 -2.50
N SER A 39 13.39 8.40 -3.46
CA SER A 39 13.25 9.70 -4.12
C SER A 39 12.13 10.55 -3.54
N GLY A 40 11.50 10.10 -2.45
CA GLY A 40 10.44 10.85 -1.79
C GLY A 40 9.23 10.00 -1.55
N GLN A 41 8.10 10.63 -1.29
CA GLN A 41 6.85 9.91 -1.01
C GLN A 41 5.94 9.96 -2.21
N ILE A 42 5.26 8.86 -2.49
CA ILE A 42 4.29 8.79 -3.58
C ILE A 42 2.92 8.43 -3.01
N SER A 43 1.86 8.84 -3.71
CA SER A 43 0.50 8.59 -3.25
C SER A 43 0.08 7.14 -3.51
N MET A 44 -0.46 6.48 -2.48
CA MET A 44 -1.05 5.15 -2.64
C MET A 44 -2.43 5.24 -3.32
N LYS A 45 -2.91 6.44 -3.60
CA LYS A 45 -4.19 6.64 -4.28
C LYS A 45 -4.01 6.75 -5.80
N SER A 46 -2.77 6.67 -6.27
CA SER A 46 -2.47 6.73 -7.70
C SER A 46 -2.03 5.36 -8.20
N LEU A 47 -2.81 4.78 -9.12
CA LEU A 47 -2.47 3.46 -9.67
C LEU A 47 -1.13 3.47 -10.39
N MET A 48 -0.89 4.53 -11.18
CA MET A 48 0.37 4.62 -11.92
C MET A 48 1.56 4.69 -10.96
N ALA A 49 1.42 5.46 -9.88
CA ALA A 49 2.50 5.58 -8.91
C ALA A 49 2.79 4.25 -8.23
N VAL A 50 1.73 3.52 -7.84
CA VAL A 50 1.88 2.24 -7.16
C VAL A 50 2.53 1.21 -8.10
N LEU A 51 2.08 1.16 -9.35
CA LEU A 51 2.65 0.25 -10.33
C LEU A 51 4.12 0.56 -10.61
N SER A 52 4.49 1.82 -10.55
CA SER A 52 5.86 2.23 -10.84
C SER A 52 6.85 1.79 -9.75
N LEU A 53 6.36 1.38 -8.57
CA LEU A 53 7.23 0.93 -7.50
C LEU A 53 7.99 -0.36 -7.85
N GLY A 54 7.39 -1.22 -8.67
CA GLY A 54 8.04 -2.45 -9.11
C GLY A 54 8.36 -3.42 -7.98
N LEU A 55 7.59 -3.36 -6.89
CA LEU A 55 7.86 -4.21 -5.73
C LEU A 55 7.25 -5.60 -5.90
N GLY A 56 8.00 -6.61 -5.47
CA GLY A 56 7.56 -7.98 -5.55
C GLY A 56 7.41 -8.62 -4.18
N CYS A 57 7.02 -9.89 -4.20
CA CYS A 57 6.87 -10.68 -2.98
C CYS A 57 8.20 -10.68 -2.22
N GLY A 58 8.12 -10.43 -0.92
CA GLY A 58 9.32 -10.39 -0.07
C GLY A 58 9.95 -9.02 0.07
N ASN A 59 9.55 -8.07 -0.79
CA ASN A 59 10.08 -6.70 -0.67
C ASN A 59 9.38 -5.97 0.47
N ALA A 60 10.08 -5.01 1.06
CA ALA A 60 9.50 -4.17 2.11
C ALA A 60 8.88 -2.92 1.50
N ILE A 61 7.76 -2.49 2.07
CA ILE A 61 7.11 -1.25 1.68
C ILE A 61 6.80 -0.47 2.96
N THR A 62 7.15 0.81 2.99
CA THR A 62 6.87 1.67 4.14
C THR A 62 5.74 2.61 3.78
N ILE A 63 4.65 2.55 4.55
CA ILE A 63 3.44 3.32 4.29
C ILE A 63 3.21 4.31 5.41
N VAL A 64 2.82 5.53 5.04
CA VAL A 64 2.44 6.58 5.97
C VAL A 64 0.95 6.85 5.79
N ALA A 65 0.20 6.84 6.89
CA ALA A 65 -1.22 7.20 6.90
C ALA A 65 -1.39 8.39 7.83
N ASP A 66 -2.04 9.44 7.34
CA ASP A 66 -2.18 10.67 8.11
C ASP A 66 -3.56 11.26 7.90
N GLY A 67 -4.39 11.22 8.96
CA GLY A 67 -5.75 11.73 8.92
C GLY A 67 -6.63 11.00 9.92
N GLU A 68 -7.92 11.35 9.91
CA GLU A 68 -8.86 10.83 10.90
C GLU A 68 -8.98 9.32 10.91
N ASP A 69 -8.98 8.70 9.73
CA ASP A 69 -9.17 7.26 9.61
C ASP A 69 -7.85 6.51 9.41
N GLU A 70 -6.75 7.11 9.85
CA GLU A 70 -5.43 6.55 9.58
C GLU A 70 -5.24 5.14 10.14
N ALA A 71 -5.79 4.85 11.32
CA ALA A 71 -5.63 3.53 11.92
C ALA A 71 -6.35 2.46 11.11
N ALA A 72 -7.60 2.73 10.73
CA ALA A 72 -8.37 1.79 9.91
C ALA A 72 -7.74 1.64 8.53
N ALA A 73 -7.26 2.73 7.96
CA ALA A 73 -6.62 2.70 6.64
C ALA A 73 -5.36 1.86 6.66
N MET A 74 -4.54 2.01 7.70
CA MET A 74 -3.30 1.25 7.81
C MET A 74 -3.59 -0.24 8.00
N ASP A 75 -4.59 -0.59 8.82
CA ASP A 75 -4.97 -1.98 9.02
C ASP A 75 -5.39 -2.63 7.71
N ALA A 76 -6.15 -1.91 6.90
CA ALA A 76 -6.60 -2.42 5.62
C ALA A 76 -5.43 -2.59 4.64
N MET A 77 -4.50 -1.64 4.62
CA MET A 77 -3.32 -1.75 3.77
C MET A 77 -2.51 -2.98 4.17
N GLU A 78 -2.33 -3.18 5.47
CA GLU A 78 -1.60 -4.34 5.95
C GLU A 78 -2.27 -5.64 5.52
N ALA A 79 -3.59 -5.72 5.65
CA ALA A 79 -4.33 -6.91 5.25
C ALA A 79 -4.16 -7.20 3.75
N LEU A 80 -4.24 -6.16 2.92
CA LEU A 80 -4.13 -6.33 1.47
C LEU A 80 -2.73 -6.73 1.03
N LEU A 81 -1.71 -6.19 1.70
CA LEU A 81 -0.33 -6.40 1.28
C LEU A 81 0.31 -7.63 1.92
N THR A 82 -0.27 -8.14 3.00
CA THR A 82 0.28 -9.32 3.69
C THR A 82 -0.60 -10.55 3.53
N ASP A 83 -1.70 -10.46 2.80
CA ASP A 83 -2.60 -11.59 2.56
C ASP A 83 -1.99 -12.50 1.51
N GLU A 84 -1.56 -13.67 1.93
CA GLU A 84 -1.00 -14.66 1.03
C GLU A 84 -2.04 -15.51 0.36
N GLY A 85 -3.18 -15.47 0.87
CA GLY A 85 -4.18 -16.40 0.50
C GLY A 85 -4.96 -16.09 -0.70
N GLU A 86 -5.07 -15.53 -0.95
CA GLU A 86 -6.00 -15.70 -1.73
C GLU A 86 -6.42 -15.24 -2.63
N GLU A 87 -6.95 -15.59 -2.84
CA GLU A 87 -7.49 -15.45 -3.80
C GLU A 87 -8.15 -15.05 -4.13
#